data_89700e3f400541432e984bae61d6de5e
#
_entry.id   89700e3f400541432e984bae61d6de5e
#
_cell.length_a   1.000
_cell.length_b   1.000
_cell.length_c   1.000
_cell.angle_alpha   90.00
_cell.angle_beta   90.00
_cell.angle_gamma   90.00
#
_symmetry.space_group_name_H-M   'P 1'
#
loop_
_entity.id
_entity.type
_entity.pdbx_description
1 polymer ?
#
loop_
_entity_poly.entity_id
_entity_poly.type
_entity_poly.pdbx_seq_one_letter_code
_entity_poly.pdbx_strand_id
1 'polypeptide(L)' 'MFIMEQNIIAKYVKEMRNRYGLTQIDLSEKSGVGLRFVRELEQGKPTLRLDKVNQVLNLFGAECGPVVIQKKKEEG' A
#
# COMPACT_ATOMS: atom_id res chain seq x y z
N MET A 1 13.49 -12.42 9.57
CA MET A 1 13.27 -11.92 9.03
C MET A 1 12.98 -11.48 8.43
N PHE A 2 12.59 -11.46 8.28
CA PHE A 2 12.17 -11.03 7.66
C PHE A 2 11.80 -10.14 7.21
N ILE A 3 11.60 -9.92 7.37
CA ILE A 3 11.25 -9.20 6.99
C ILE A 3 11.01 -8.41 6.56
N MET A 4 10.83 -8.17 6.39
CA MET A 4 10.64 -7.46 6.03
C MET A 4 10.43 -6.86 5.18
N GLU A 5 10.44 -7.02 4.80
CA GLU A 5 10.24 -6.62 3.96
C GLU A 5 9.36 -6.24 3.43
N GLN A 6 9.28 -6.25 3.51
CA GLN A 6 8.58 -6.11 3.03
C GLN A 6 7.38 -5.64 2.65
N ASN A 7 6.96 -4.75 2.90
CA ASN A 7 5.62 -4.50 2.43
C ASN A 7 5.68 -3.65 1.18
N ILE A 8 5.40 -4.28 0.05
CA ILE A 8 5.53 -3.67 -1.28
C ILE A 8 4.55 -2.50 -1.41
N ILE A 9 3.33 -2.65 -0.87
CA ILE A 9 2.30 -1.62 -0.95
C ILE A 9 2.72 -0.38 -0.18
N ALA A 10 3.24 -0.56 1.03
CA ALA A 10 3.69 0.55 1.85
C ALA A 10 4.78 1.34 1.14
N LYS A 11 5.73 0.62 0.56
CA LYS A 11 6.84 1.24 -0.16
C LYS A 11 6.34 1.99 -1.39
N TYR A 12 5.44 1.37 -2.15
CA TYR A 12 4.88 1.98 -3.36
C TYR A 12 4.14 3.27 -3.03
N VAL A 13 3.28 3.23 -2.01
CA VAL A 13 2.50 4.41 -1.64
C VAL A 13 3.41 5.54 -1.21
N LYS A 14 4.41 5.23 -0.39
CA LYS A 14 5.34 6.24 0.07
C LYS A 14 6.12 6.87 -1.09
N GLU A 15 6.59 6.04 -2.03
CA GLU A 15 7.33 6.53 -3.18
C GLU A 15 6.46 7.39 -4.08
N MET A 16 5.23 6.98 -4.34
CA MET A 16 4.34 7.75 -5.19
C MET A 16 3.93 9.06 -4.53
N ARG A 17 3.68 9.02 -3.22
CA ARG A 17 3.36 10.23 -2.48
C ARG A 17 4.50 11.24 -2.60
N ASN A 18 5.72 10.78 -2.39
CA ASN A 18 6.89 11.66 -2.49
C ASN A 18 7.10 12.16 -3.91
N ARG A 19 6.86 11.31 -4.90
CA ARG A 19 7.02 11.68 -6.31
C ARG A 19 6.08 12.82 -6.69
N TYR A 20 4.87 12.84 -6.14
CA TYR A 20 3.90 13.88 -6.43
C TYR A 20 3.96 15.05 -5.45
N GLY A 21 4.93 15.03 -4.54
CA GLY A 21 5.11 16.11 -3.59
C GLY A 21 3.99 16.24 -2.57
N LEU A 22 3.36 15.12 -2.21
CA LEU A 22 2.23 15.12 -1.28
C LEU A 22 2.70 14.80 0.14
N THR A 23 2.09 15.47 1.12
CA THR A 23 2.23 15.06 2.51
C THR A 23 1.25 13.92 2.78
N GLN A 24 1.38 13.28 3.95
CA GLN A 24 0.41 12.26 4.35
C GLN A 24 -0.99 12.86 4.50
N ILE A 25 -1.08 14.10 4.98
CA ILE A 25 -2.35 14.81 5.10
C ILE A 25 -2.95 15.02 3.71
N ASP A 26 -2.13 15.47 2.75
CA ASP A 26 -2.60 15.65 1.37
C ASP A 26 -3.13 14.35 0.80
N LEU A 27 -2.42 13.25 1.02
CA LEU A 27 -2.83 11.95 0.51
C LEU A 27 -4.16 11.52 1.12
N SER A 28 -4.32 11.73 2.43
CA SER A 28 -5.57 11.45 3.12
C SER A 28 -6.73 12.21 2.48
N GLU A 29 -6.54 13.49 2.26
CA GLU A 29 -7.61 14.35 1.71
C GLU A 29 -7.94 13.97 0.27
N LYS A 30 -6.92 13.72 -0.55
CA LYS A 30 -7.15 13.42 -1.96
C LYS A 30 -7.73 12.04 -2.18
N SER A 31 -7.36 11.07 -1.36
CA SER A 31 -7.86 9.71 -1.51
C SER A 31 -9.19 9.47 -0.77
N GLY A 32 -9.50 10.31 0.19
CA GLY A 32 -10.71 10.17 0.97
C GLY A 32 -10.60 9.21 2.16
N VAL A 33 -9.41 8.67 2.43
CA VAL A 33 -9.22 7.84 3.61
C VAL A 33 -8.67 8.69 4.75
N GLY A 34 -8.81 8.21 5.99
CA GLY A 34 -8.33 8.95 7.13
C GLY A 34 -6.81 9.02 7.21
N LEU A 35 -6.30 10.07 7.86
CA LEU A 35 -4.86 10.25 8.03
C LEU A 35 -4.25 9.07 8.79
N ARG A 36 -4.94 8.57 9.80
CA ARG A 36 -4.44 7.42 10.56
C ARG A 36 -4.27 6.22 9.65
N PHE A 37 -5.22 6.02 8.73
CA PHE A 37 -5.14 4.92 7.78
C PHE A 37 -3.90 5.07 6.89
N VAL A 38 -3.65 6.29 6.39
CA VAL A 38 -2.47 6.55 5.55
C VAL A 38 -1.19 6.20 6.32
N ARG A 39 -1.11 6.62 7.58
CA ARG A 39 0.07 6.33 8.39
C ARG A 39 0.28 4.84 8.60
N GLU A 40 -0.81 4.12 8.90
CA GLU A 40 -0.71 2.67 9.11
C GLU A 40 -0.33 1.97 7.82
N LEU A 41 -0.87 2.43 6.70
CA LEU A 41 -0.55 1.86 5.40
C LEU A 41 0.94 2.01 5.08
N GLU A 42 1.50 3.19 5.30
CA GLU A 42 2.90 3.44 5.00
C GLU A 42 3.83 2.76 6.00
N GLN A 43 3.34 2.42 7.18
CA GLN A 43 4.11 1.67 8.16
C GLN A 43 4.11 0.18 7.87
N GLY A 44 3.30 -0.26 6.90
CA GLY A 44 3.26 -1.66 6.52
C GLY A 44 2.39 -2.53 7.39
N LYS A 45 1.39 -1.95 8.04
CA LYS A 45 0.49 -2.73 8.89
C LYS A 45 -0.21 -3.81 8.05
N PRO A 46 -0.17 -5.09 8.48
CA PRO A 46 -0.64 -6.20 7.65
C PRO A 46 -2.16 -6.39 7.61
N THR A 47 -2.89 -5.81 8.54
CA THR A 47 -4.33 -6.07 8.68
C THR A 47 -5.18 -4.86 8.29
N LEU A 48 -4.96 -4.33 7.09
CA LEU A 48 -5.71 -3.18 6.61
C LEU A 48 -6.81 -3.62 5.67
N ARG A 49 -7.87 -2.82 5.62
CA ARG A 49 -8.99 -3.10 4.71
C ARG A 49 -8.57 -2.88 3.28
N LEU A 50 -8.79 -3.91 2.45
CA LEU A 50 -8.40 -3.88 1.05
C LEU A 50 -9.10 -2.77 0.26
N ASP A 51 -10.38 -2.53 0.54
CA ASP A 51 -11.13 -1.50 -0.17
C ASP A 51 -10.51 -0.12 0.05
N LYS A 52 -10.06 0.16 1.27
CA LYS A 52 -9.41 1.44 1.56
C LYS A 52 -8.01 1.52 0.99
N VAL A 53 -7.29 0.40 0.99
CA VAL A 53 -5.97 0.35 0.35
C VAL A 53 -6.12 0.68 -1.13
N ASN A 54 -7.09 0.07 -1.80
CA ASN A 54 -7.34 0.36 -3.21
C ASN A 54 -7.75 1.81 -3.44
N GLN A 55 -8.46 2.40 -2.50
CA GLN A 55 -8.86 3.80 -2.60
C GLN A 55 -7.64 4.72 -2.67
N VAL A 56 -6.61 4.40 -1.90
CA VAL A 56 -5.35 5.14 -1.95
C VAL A 56 -4.61 4.85 -3.24
N LEU A 57 -4.52 3.57 -3.62
CA LEU A 57 -3.78 3.17 -4.82
C LEU A 57 -4.42 3.73 -6.09
N ASN A 58 -5.76 3.82 -6.12
CA ASN A 58 -6.46 4.34 -7.29
C ASN A 58 -6.07 5.79 -7.59
N LEU A 59 -5.70 6.55 -6.58
CA LEU A 59 -5.24 7.91 -6.78
C LEU A 59 -4.02 7.94 -7.70
N PHE A 60 -3.21 6.89 -7.65
CA PHE A 60 -1.99 6.77 -8.46
C PHE A 60 -2.19 5.88 -9.68
N GLY A 61 -3.44 5.49 -9.97
CA GLY A 61 -3.74 4.65 -11.11
C GLY A 61 -3.44 3.18 -10.89
N ALA A 62 -3.42 2.72 -9.64
CA ALA A 62 -3.09 1.34 -9.31
C ALA A 62 -4.17 0.74 -8.42
N GLU A 63 -4.10 -0.56 -8.23
CA GLU A 63 -4.99 -1.27 -7.31
C GLU A 63 -4.34 -2.59 -6.94
N CYS A 64 -4.78 -3.18 -5.83
CA CYS A 64 -4.32 -4.50 -5.44
C CYS A 64 -4.93 -5.55 -6.34
N GLY A 65 -4.12 -6.55 -6.68
CA GLY A 65 -4.60 -7.67 -7.46
C GLY A 65 -3.84 -8.91 -7.09
N PRO A 66 -4.35 -10.08 -7.51
CA PRO A 66 -3.67 -11.32 -7.21
C PRO A 66 -2.35 -11.41 -7.95
N VAL A 67 -1.38 -12.00 -7.29
CA VAL A 67 -0.06 -12.24 -7.87
C VAL A 67 0.19 -13.74 -7.82
N VAL A 68 0.56 -14.32 -8.94
CA VAL A 68 0.88 -15.74 -8.98
C VAL A 68 2.15 -15.99 -8.18
N ILE A 69 2.06 -16.92 -7.21
CA ILE A 69 3.21 -17.27 -6.39
C ILE A 69 3.93 -18.43 -7.06
N GLN A 70 5.20 -18.26 -7.36
CA GLN A 70 6.06 -19.24 -8.00
C GLN A 70 6.78 -20.07 -6.96
N LYS A 71 6.29 -21.27 -6.67
CA LYS A 71 6.96 -22.07 -5.64
C LYS A 71 7.16 -23.44 -6.08
N LYS A 72 6.78 -23.39 -5.62
CA LYS A 72 6.56 -24.20 -5.69
C LYS A 72 6.40 -25.03 -5.31
N LYS A 73 6.13 -25.19 -5.21
CA LYS A 73 5.91 -25.75 -4.90
C LYS A 73 5.72 -26.55 -4.64
N GLU A 74 5.59 -26.70 -4.52
CA GLU A 74 5.38 -27.25 -4.38
C GLU A 74 5.09 -27.96 -4.25
N GLU A 75 4.98 -28.15 -4.26
CA GLU A 75 4.63 -28.63 -4.36
C GLU A 75 4.49 -29.15 -4.29
N GLY A 76 4.50 -29.38 -4.20
CA GLY A 76 4.41 -29.77 -4.29
C GLY A 76 4.30 -30.09 -4.22
#